data_15febd0ea5b0d0c217d9ded52833a56e
#
_entry.id   15febd0ea5b0d0c217d9ded52833a56e
#
_cell.length_a   1.000
_cell.length_b   1.000
_cell.length_c   1.000
_cell.angle_alpha   90.00
_cell.angle_beta   90.00
_cell.angle_gamma   90.00
#
_symmetry.space_group_name_H-M   'P 1'
#
loop_
_entity.id
_entity.type
_entity.pdbx_description
1 polymer ?
#
loop_
_entity_poly.entity_id
_entity_poly.type
_entity_poly.pdbx_seq_one_letter_code
_entity_poly.pdbx_strand_id
1 'polypeptide(L)'
;PPITAEPQPPAVTPPAETATAPPPPPPPPVAPEPDRAAVQAALASVPCSTIEATLEPGGRVRLTGTAAHEELVAEARDKVAAVADVATVDEGGLTVAAAPGCYGAVRLERAVAAAGGAASMPELGLNKPDGIYFDQDFLIIQAAMPPGLGGHLYVDVLTDAGAVYHLLPEELTPDNALPAGGRIRIGVEAAERRQGVRDWQAAPPFGPAYMVAVASERPLLPGLREVEEPAAGYVDILLKALAETPGAKAVRVQRVEFRPRP
;
A
#
# COMPACT_ATOMS: atom_id res chain seq x y z
N PRO A 1 -96.37 -30.26 61.03
CA PRO A 1 -95.64 -29.10 60.60
C PRO A 1 -94.29 -29.49 60.02
N PRO A 2 -93.97 -28.97 58.85
CA PRO A 2 -92.72 -29.27 58.19
C PRO A 2 -91.55 -28.41 58.75
N ILE A 3 -90.43 -29.02 58.92
CA ILE A 3 -89.18 -28.37 59.37
C ILE A 3 -88.58 -27.65 58.17
N THR A 4 -88.45 -26.34 58.30
CA THR A 4 -87.77 -25.51 57.28
C THR A 4 -86.23 -25.73 57.36
N ALA A 5 -85.63 -26.19 56.26
CA ALA A 5 -84.18 -26.30 56.15
C ALA A 5 -83.55 -24.90 56.03
N GLU A 6 -82.55 -24.69 56.85
CA GLU A 6 -81.73 -23.47 56.89
C GLU A 6 -80.78 -23.42 55.66
N PRO A 7 -80.61 -22.29 54.99
CA PRO A 7 -79.75 -22.19 53.83
C PRO A 7 -78.28 -22.26 54.21
N GLN A 8 -77.55 -23.17 53.59
CA GLN A 8 -76.12 -23.33 53.74
C GLN A 8 -75.36 -22.15 53.10
N PRO A 9 -74.38 -21.57 53.79
CA PRO A 9 -73.59 -20.45 53.22
C PRO A 9 -72.77 -20.90 51.99
N PRO A 10 -72.50 -20.04 51.02
CA PRO A 10 -71.78 -20.37 49.79
C PRO A 10 -70.30 -20.72 50.11
N ALA A 11 -69.86 -21.79 49.50
CA ALA A 11 -68.45 -22.27 49.55
C ALA A 11 -67.51 -21.19 49.03
N VAL A 12 -66.57 -20.72 49.84
CA VAL A 12 -65.51 -19.81 49.47
C VAL A 12 -64.48 -20.61 48.65
N THR A 13 -64.42 -20.35 47.35
CA THR A 13 -63.41 -20.89 46.46
C THR A 13 -62.01 -20.27 46.79
N PRO A 14 -60.97 -21.07 47.08
CA PRO A 14 -59.66 -20.49 47.31
C PRO A 14 -59.13 -19.72 46.06
N PRO A 15 -58.40 -18.58 46.27
CA PRO A 15 -57.76 -17.92 45.15
C PRO A 15 -56.87 -18.82 44.35
N ALA A 16 -57.02 -18.83 43.03
CA ALA A 16 -56.13 -19.57 42.13
C ALA A 16 -54.69 -19.07 42.36
N GLU A 17 -53.79 -19.94 42.77
CA GLU A 17 -52.34 -19.66 42.78
C GLU A 17 -51.91 -19.27 41.37
N THR A 18 -51.54 -17.98 41.22
CA THR A 18 -50.95 -17.47 39.96
C THR A 18 -49.61 -18.16 39.78
N ALA A 19 -49.56 -19.18 38.90
CA ALA A 19 -48.29 -19.83 38.53
C ALA A 19 -47.31 -18.78 38.00
N THR A 20 -46.29 -18.46 38.75
CA THR A 20 -45.19 -17.59 38.34
C THR A 20 -44.55 -18.19 37.08
N ALA A 21 -44.62 -17.46 35.97
CA ALA A 21 -43.99 -17.90 34.72
C ALA A 21 -42.46 -18.15 34.95
N PRO A 22 -41.91 -19.23 34.39
CA PRO A 22 -40.49 -19.48 34.52
C PRO A 22 -39.66 -18.27 34.01
N PRO A 23 -38.53 -17.96 34.69
CA PRO A 23 -37.68 -16.87 34.24
C PRO A 23 -37.21 -17.09 32.78
N PRO A 24 -37.12 -16.01 31.98
CA PRO A 24 -36.64 -16.13 30.59
C PRO A 24 -35.26 -16.78 30.59
N PRO A 25 -34.95 -17.60 29.56
CA PRO A 25 -33.62 -18.21 29.44
C PRO A 25 -32.55 -17.10 29.40
N PRO A 26 -31.37 -17.36 29.99
CA PRO A 26 -30.26 -16.41 29.92
C PRO A 26 -29.94 -16.07 28.46
N PRO A 27 -29.60 -14.81 28.15
CA PRO A 27 -29.22 -14.43 26.81
C PRO A 27 -28.01 -15.30 26.35
N PRO A 28 -27.97 -15.70 25.08
CA PRO A 28 -26.84 -16.46 24.56
C PRO A 28 -25.52 -15.70 24.80
N PRO A 29 -24.40 -16.41 25.04
CA PRO A 29 -23.11 -15.76 25.20
C PRO A 29 -22.83 -14.83 24.01
N VAL A 30 -22.51 -13.57 24.29
CA VAL A 30 -22.10 -12.62 23.26
C VAL A 30 -20.74 -13.12 22.73
N ALA A 31 -20.67 -13.42 21.44
CA ALA A 31 -19.43 -13.79 20.80
C ALA A 31 -18.40 -12.65 21.01
N PRO A 32 -17.13 -12.95 21.24
CA PRO A 32 -16.10 -11.93 21.34
C PRO A 32 -16.07 -11.11 20.06
N GLU A 33 -15.90 -9.79 20.19
CA GLU A 33 -15.80 -8.86 19.06
C GLU A 33 -14.32 -8.68 18.67
N PRO A 34 -14.03 -8.57 17.37
CA PRO A 34 -12.66 -8.31 16.92
C PRO A 34 -12.12 -7.00 17.50
N ASP A 35 -10.82 -6.98 17.83
CA ASP A 35 -10.16 -5.75 18.25
C ASP A 35 -10.05 -4.76 17.08
N ARG A 36 -10.72 -3.61 17.21
CA ARG A 36 -10.72 -2.54 16.23
C ARG A 36 -9.29 -2.06 15.90
N ALA A 37 -8.41 -1.95 16.89
CA ALA A 37 -7.05 -1.48 16.69
C ALA A 37 -6.23 -2.50 15.87
N ALA A 38 -6.41 -3.79 16.13
CA ALA A 38 -5.79 -4.86 15.36
C ALA A 38 -6.25 -4.88 13.90
N VAL A 39 -7.57 -4.70 13.64
CA VAL A 39 -8.11 -4.59 12.28
C VAL A 39 -7.55 -3.37 11.56
N GLN A 40 -7.50 -2.20 12.20
CA GLN A 40 -6.92 -0.99 11.62
C GLN A 40 -5.42 -1.16 11.33
N ALA A 41 -4.66 -1.78 12.22
CA ALA A 41 -3.23 -2.07 12.00
C ALA A 41 -3.02 -3.02 10.83
N ALA A 42 -3.87 -4.05 10.68
CA ALA A 42 -3.84 -4.97 9.55
C ALA A 42 -4.05 -4.21 8.22
N LEU A 43 -5.06 -3.33 8.15
CA LEU A 43 -5.34 -2.53 6.95
C LEU A 43 -4.26 -1.48 6.67
N ALA A 44 -3.71 -0.82 7.69
CA ALA A 44 -2.62 0.14 7.53
C ALA A 44 -1.35 -0.49 6.94
N SER A 45 -1.20 -1.81 7.02
CA SER A 45 -0.10 -2.56 6.42
C SER A 45 -0.31 -2.93 4.94
N VAL A 46 -1.49 -2.62 4.37
CA VAL A 46 -1.77 -2.83 2.93
C VAL A 46 -1.38 -1.58 2.16
N PRO A 47 -0.33 -1.63 1.35
CA PRO A 47 0.13 -0.46 0.62
C PRO A 47 -0.83 -0.06 -0.50
N CYS A 48 -0.72 1.16 -1.01
CA CYS A 48 -1.49 1.65 -2.17
C CYS A 48 -3.00 1.45 -2.01
N SER A 49 -3.51 1.64 -0.80
CA SER A 49 -4.93 1.47 -0.51
C SER A 49 -5.44 2.57 0.43
N THR A 50 -6.76 2.82 0.36
CA THR A 50 -7.53 3.65 1.28
C THR A 50 -8.72 2.83 1.74
N ILE A 51 -8.46 1.83 2.62
CA ILE A 51 -9.47 0.87 3.06
C ILE A 51 -9.86 1.19 4.49
N GLU A 52 -11.16 1.24 4.74
CA GLU A 52 -11.76 1.40 6.07
C GLU A 52 -12.54 0.14 6.45
N ALA A 53 -12.59 -0.16 7.75
CA ALA A 53 -13.34 -1.28 8.29
C ALA A 53 -14.46 -0.83 9.21
N THR A 54 -15.64 -1.42 9.02
CA THR A 54 -16.78 -1.35 9.95
C THR A 54 -16.94 -2.71 10.62
N LEU A 55 -16.87 -2.71 11.97
CA LEU A 55 -17.14 -3.92 12.76
C LEU A 55 -18.64 -4.07 12.94
N GLU A 56 -19.17 -5.25 12.63
CA GLU A 56 -20.56 -5.62 12.79
C GLU A 56 -20.68 -6.75 13.84
N PRO A 57 -21.85 -6.93 14.47
CA PRO A 57 -22.06 -7.98 15.46
C PRO A 57 -21.74 -9.37 14.93
N GLY A 58 -21.22 -10.24 15.80
CA GLY A 58 -20.89 -11.62 15.46
C GLY A 58 -19.55 -11.77 14.75
N GLY A 59 -18.62 -10.84 14.91
CA GLY A 59 -17.28 -10.92 14.35
C GLY A 59 -17.20 -10.67 12.85
N ARG A 60 -18.23 -10.06 12.25
CA ARG A 60 -18.21 -9.66 10.85
C ARG A 60 -17.48 -8.33 10.68
N VAL A 61 -16.61 -8.25 9.69
CA VAL A 61 -15.91 -7.02 9.31
C VAL A 61 -16.28 -6.67 7.87
N ARG A 62 -16.86 -5.48 7.67
CA ARG A 62 -17.13 -4.94 6.33
C ARG A 62 -16.02 -4.00 5.93
N LEU A 63 -15.44 -4.21 4.75
CA LEU A 63 -14.41 -3.38 4.15
C LEU A 63 -15.01 -2.47 3.08
N THR A 64 -14.60 -1.20 3.07
CA THR A 64 -14.99 -0.20 2.08
C THR A 64 -13.77 0.61 1.66
N GLY A 65 -13.78 1.14 0.43
CA GLY A 65 -12.68 1.97 -0.05
C GLY A 65 -12.04 1.48 -1.32
N THR A 66 -10.76 1.81 -1.51
CA THR A 66 -10.05 1.50 -2.76
C THR A 66 -8.70 0.83 -2.51
N ALA A 67 -8.28 -0.01 -3.46
CA ALA A 67 -6.92 -0.54 -3.56
C ALA A 67 -6.41 -0.40 -5.00
N ALA A 68 -5.10 -0.29 -5.18
CA ALA A 68 -4.49 -0.07 -6.49
C ALA A 68 -4.57 -1.29 -7.42
N HIS A 69 -4.78 -2.48 -6.87
CA HIS A 69 -4.83 -3.74 -7.62
C HIS A 69 -5.64 -4.79 -6.87
N GLU A 70 -6.21 -5.77 -7.60
CA GLU A 70 -7.01 -6.85 -7.00
C GLU A 70 -6.22 -7.70 -6.00
N GLU A 71 -4.92 -7.90 -6.20
CA GLU A 71 -4.05 -8.59 -5.24
C GLU A 71 -4.02 -7.89 -3.88
N LEU A 72 -4.10 -6.55 -3.85
CA LEU A 72 -4.14 -5.78 -2.61
C LEU A 72 -5.53 -5.84 -1.94
N VAL A 73 -6.60 -6.01 -2.71
CA VAL A 73 -7.94 -6.32 -2.18
C VAL A 73 -7.91 -7.66 -1.46
N ALA A 74 -7.37 -8.69 -2.12
CA ALA A 74 -7.22 -10.01 -1.52
C ALA A 74 -6.31 -9.99 -0.27
N GLU A 75 -5.21 -9.25 -0.33
CA GLU A 75 -4.30 -9.06 0.81
C GLU A 75 -5.00 -8.40 2.00
N ALA A 76 -5.81 -7.35 1.76
CA ALA A 76 -6.58 -6.69 2.81
C ALA A 76 -7.55 -7.65 3.49
N ARG A 77 -8.32 -8.41 2.69
CA ARG A 77 -9.23 -9.45 3.20
C ARG A 77 -8.48 -10.46 4.06
N ASP A 78 -7.38 -11.02 3.55
CA ASP A 78 -6.64 -12.10 4.22
C ASP A 78 -6.00 -11.61 5.53
N LYS A 79 -5.45 -10.39 5.54
CA LYS A 79 -4.88 -9.79 6.76
C LYS A 79 -5.95 -9.52 7.82
N VAL A 80 -7.13 -9.04 7.43
CA VAL A 80 -8.24 -8.83 8.37
C VAL A 80 -8.80 -10.15 8.85
N ALA A 81 -8.94 -11.15 7.98
CA ALA A 81 -9.39 -12.48 8.36
C ALA A 81 -8.46 -13.19 9.35
N ALA A 82 -7.18 -12.82 9.38
CA ALA A 82 -6.20 -13.35 10.34
C ALA A 82 -6.26 -12.68 11.73
N VAL A 83 -7.02 -11.61 11.91
CA VAL A 83 -7.21 -10.96 13.20
C VAL A 83 -8.12 -11.83 14.08
N ALA A 84 -7.77 -11.96 15.37
CA ALA A 84 -8.55 -12.76 16.32
C ALA A 84 -10.02 -12.29 16.37
N ASP A 85 -10.92 -13.25 16.55
CA ASP A 85 -12.37 -13.07 16.67
C ASP A 85 -13.07 -12.50 15.39
N VAL A 86 -12.37 -12.36 14.28
CA VAL A 86 -12.98 -12.10 12.97
C VAL A 86 -13.57 -13.42 12.45
N ALA A 87 -14.89 -13.45 12.30
CA ALA A 87 -15.61 -14.61 11.78
C ALA A 87 -15.78 -14.56 10.25
N THR A 88 -16.03 -13.38 9.70
CA THR A 88 -16.20 -13.17 8.26
C THR A 88 -15.75 -11.78 7.84
N VAL A 89 -15.22 -11.68 6.62
CA VAL A 89 -14.87 -10.40 5.98
C VAL A 89 -15.76 -10.20 4.76
N ASP A 90 -16.46 -9.07 4.71
CA ASP A 90 -17.25 -8.62 3.56
C ASP A 90 -16.43 -7.57 2.79
N GLU A 91 -15.97 -7.94 1.61
CA GLU A 91 -15.18 -7.09 0.70
C GLU A 91 -16.01 -6.42 -0.39
N GLY A 92 -17.34 -6.60 -0.38
CA GLY A 92 -18.23 -6.08 -1.43
C GLY A 92 -18.26 -4.55 -1.56
N GLY A 93 -17.72 -3.82 -0.59
CA GLY A 93 -17.55 -2.36 -0.63
C GLY A 93 -16.18 -1.89 -1.12
N LEU A 94 -15.28 -2.81 -1.53
CA LEU A 94 -13.98 -2.47 -2.09
C LEU A 94 -14.04 -2.31 -3.60
N THR A 95 -13.27 -1.35 -4.10
CA THR A 95 -13.10 -1.11 -5.55
C THR A 95 -11.62 -1.03 -5.90
N VAL A 96 -11.28 -1.42 -7.14
CA VAL A 96 -9.93 -1.22 -7.66
C VAL A 96 -9.84 0.14 -8.32
N ALA A 97 -8.96 1.00 -7.79
CA ALA A 97 -8.59 2.27 -8.38
C ALA A 97 -7.12 2.17 -8.82
N ALA A 98 -6.89 1.93 -10.10
CA ALA A 98 -5.55 1.68 -10.62
C ALA A 98 -4.57 2.80 -10.26
N ALA A 99 -3.47 2.44 -9.61
CA ALA A 99 -2.33 3.30 -9.31
C ALA A 99 -1.04 2.55 -9.66
N PRO A 100 -0.72 2.46 -10.95
CA PRO A 100 0.36 1.60 -11.46
C PRO A 100 1.73 2.01 -10.94
N GLY A 101 1.97 3.29 -10.66
CA GLY A 101 3.19 3.76 -10.04
C GLY A 101 3.39 3.21 -8.62
N CYS A 102 2.37 3.39 -7.78
CA CYS A 102 2.39 2.84 -6.43
C CYS A 102 2.53 1.32 -6.42
N TYR A 103 1.69 0.64 -7.17
CA TYR A 103 1.71 -0.82 -7.21
C TYR A 103 3.02 -1.38 -7.78
N GLY A 104 3.56 -0.76 -8.83
CA GLY A 104 4.86 -1.12 -9.40
C GLY A 104 6.00 -0.96 -8.39
N ALA A 105 6.04 0.16 -7.68
CA ALA A 105 7.04 0.42 -6.65
C ALA A 105 7.00 -0.64 -5.53
N VAL A 106 5.81 -0.97 -5.03
CA VAL A 106 5.62 -2.02 -4.00
C VAL A 106 6.08 -3.39 -4.50
N ARG A 107 5.79 -3.76 -5.74
CA ARG A 107 6.27 -5.03 -6.33
C ARG A 107 7.79 -5.11 -6.36
N LEU A 108 8.47 -4.02 -6.73
CA LEU A 108 9.93 -3.96 -6.74
C LEU A 108 10.54 -4.11 -5.35
N GLU A 109 9.99 -3.40 -4.34
CA GLU A 109 10.43 -3.55 -2.94
C GLU A 109 10.27 -4.99 -2.44
N ARG A 110 9.13 -5.61 -2.69
CA ARG A 110 8.85 -7.00 -2.30
C ARG A 110 9.76 -7.99 -2.99
N ALA A 111 10.04 -7.80 -4.28
CA ALA A 111 10.92 -8.69 -5.05
C ALA A 111 12.36 -8.66 -4.52
N VAL A 112 12.89 -7.47 -4.22
CA VAL A 112 14.25 -7.33 -3.66
C VAL A 112 14.31 -7.88 -2.23
N ALA A 113 13.30 -7.62 -1.41
CA ALA A 113 13.22 -8.16 -0.05
C ALA A 113 13.17 -9.71 -0.04
N ALA A 114 12.37 -10.31 -0.94
CA ALA A 114 12.28 -11.77 -1.09
C ALA A 114 13.59 -12.40 -1.58
N ALA A 115 14.38 -11.68 -2.39
CA ALA A 115 15.70 -12.11 -2.85
C ALA A 115 16.81 -11.95 -1.79
N GLY A 116 16.48 -11.58 -0.56
CA GLY A 116 17.45 -11.36 0.52
C GLY A 116 18.27 -10.09 0.32
N GLY A 117 17.64 -9.00 -0.09
CA GLY A 117 18.25 -7.71 -0.46
C GLY A 117 19.45 -7.27 0.39
N ALA A 118 20.26 -6.38 -0.13
CA ALA A 118 21.46 -5.88 0.55
C ALA A 118 21.12 -5.22 1.90
N ALA A 119 22.06 -5.26 2.85
CA ALA A 119 21.90 -4.69 4.20
C ALA A 119 21.69 -3.16 4.19
N SER A 120 22.04 -2.48 3.09
CA SER A 120 21.89 -1.03 2.92
C SER A 120 21.17 -0.72 1.62
N MET A 121 20.32 0.31 1.64
CA MET A 121 19.57 0.78 0.47
C MET A 121 20.31 1.93 -0.23
N PRO A 122 20.05 2.16 -1.53
CA PRO A 122 20.48 3.37 -2.22
C PRO A 122 19.98 4.64 -1.48
N GLU A 123 20.74 5.72 -1.57
CA GLU A 123 20.29 7.03 -1.07
C GLU A 123 19.61 7.81 -2.20
N LEU A 124 18.53 8.49 -1.86
CA LEU A 124 17.85 9.46 -2.71
C LEU A 124 17.66 10.75 -1.93
N GLY A 125 18.32 11.82 -2.34
CA GLY A 125 18.14 13.16 -1.81
C GLY A 125 17.50 14.06 -2.87
N LEU A 126 16.38 14.70 -2.54
CA LEU A 126 15.66 15.61 -3.42
C LEU A 126 16.02 17.06 -3.11
N ASN A 127 16.05 17.93 -4.15
CA ASN A 127 16.18 19.37 -3.96
C ASN A 127 14.96 19.99 -3.25
N LYS A 128 13.81 19.29 -3.23
CA LYS A 128 12.63 19.62 -2.44
C LYS A 128 12.39 18.53 -1.39
N PRO A 129 12.72 18.78 -0.12
CA PRO A 129 12.63 17.76 0.95
C PRO A 129 11.22 17.24 1.21
N ASP A 130 10.18 18.04 0.91
CA ASP A 130 8.76 17.66 1.00
C ASP A 130 8.30 16.76 -0.15
N GLY A 131 9.11 16.61 -1.21
CA GLY A 131 8.80 15.82 -2.38
C GLY A 131 7.68 16.39 -3.25
N ILE A 132 7.28 17.66 -3.06
CA ILE A 132 6.21 18.31 -3.82
C ILE A 132 6.81 19.20 -4.91
N TYR A 133 6.50 18.89 -6.17
CA TYR A 133 6.94 19.62 -7.34
C TYR A 133 5.75 20.24 -8.07
N PHE A 134 5.79 21.52 -8.27
CA PHE A 134 4.82 22.22 -9.10
C PHE A 134 5.27 22.24 -10.57
N ASP A 135 4.32 22.41 -11.46
CA ASP A 135 4.58 22.56 -12.91
C ASP A 135 5.81 23.43 -13.18
N GLN A 136 6.70 22.97 -14.06
CA GLN A 136 7.99 23.59 -14.42
C GLN A 136 9.04 23.66 -13.28
N ASP A 137 8.80 23.09 -12.09
CA ASP A 137 9.86 22.93 -11.10
C ASP A 137 10.92 21.95 -11.60
N PHE A 138 12.18 22.24 -11.30
CA PHE A 138 13.27 21.35 -11.64
C PHE A 138 13.40 20.21 -10.62
N LEU A 139 13.47 19.01 -11.13
CA LEU A 139 13.74 17.81 -10.35
C LEU A 139 15.24 17.56 -10.32
N ILE A 140 15.85 17.74 -9.16
CA ILE A 140 17.28 17.49 -8.93
C ILE A 140 17.45 16.46 -7.84
N ILE A 141 18.17 15.40 -8.17
CA ILE A 141 18.33 14.25 -7.30
C ILE A 141 19.81 14.03 -7.01
N GLN A 142 20.13 13.83 -5.75
CA GLN A 142 21.39 13.27 -5.31
C GLN A 142 21.19 11.79 -5.02
N ALA A 143 21.66 10.94 -5.90
CA ALA A 143 21.54 9.51 -5.71
C ALA A 143 22.90 8.90 -5.33
N ALA A 144 22.90 7.86 -4.52
CA ALA A 144 24.12 7.16 -4.14
C ALA A 144 23.92 5.64 -4.07
N MET A 145 24.95 4.93 -4.46
CA MET A 145 25.04 3.48 -4.23
C MET A 145 25.10 3.18 -2.73
N PRO A 146 24.54 2.04 -2.30
CA PRO A 146 24.72 1.58 -0.92
C PRO A 146 26.18 1.46 -0.53
N PRO A 147 26.57 1.76 0.72
CA PRO A 147 27.86 1.37 1.23
C PRO A 147 28.07 -0.15 1.13
N GLY A 148 29.16 -0.58 0.53
CA GLY A 148 29.47 -2.00 0.36
C GLY A 148 28.88 -2.67 -0.89
N LEU A 149 28.06 -1.98 -1.69
CA LEU A 149 27.56 -2.45 -2.98
C LEU A 149 28.01 -1.50 -4.09
N GLY A 150 28.97 -1.92 -4.90
CA GLY A 150 29.33 -1.29 -6.18
C GLY A 150 28.62 -2.00 -7.34
N GLY A 151 28.47 -1.32 -8.47
CA GLY A 151 27.80 -1.87 -9.64
C GLY A 151 26.97 -0.82 -10.36
N HIS A 152 25.72 -1.10 -10.64
CA HIS A 152 24.84 -0.29 -11.47
C HIS A 152 23.70 0.32 -10.66
N LEU A 153 23.45 1.62 -10.83
CA LEU A 153 22.36 2.35 -10.22
C LEU A 153 21.34 2.74 -11.28
N TYR A 154 20.09 2.37 -11.08
CA TYR A 154 18.95 2.76 -11.90
C TYR A 154 18.09 3.71 -11.09
N VAL A 155 17.66 4.82 -11.68
CA VAL A 155 16.77 5.79 -11.03
C VAL A 155 15.63 6.12 -11.98
N ASP A 156 14.42 5.80 -11.56
CA ASP A 156 13.20 5.94 -12.36
C ASP A 156 12.12 6.69 -11.57
N VAL A 157 11.18 7.30 -12.29
CA VAL A 157 9.94 7.85 -11.72
C VAL A 157 8.77 7.08 -12.30
N LEU A 158 8.07 6.32 -11.45
CA LEU A 158 6.83 5.62 -11.79
C LEU A 158 5.64 6.53 -11.42
N THR A 159 4.78 6.84 -12.37
CA THR A 159 3.61 7.68 -12.14
C THR A 159 2.33 6.86 -11.99
N ASP A 160 1.38 7.32 -11.18
CA ASP A 160 0.05 6.70 -11.12
C ASP A 160 -0.78 6.94 -12.40
N ALA A 161 -0.32 7.83 -13.28
CA ALA A 161 -0.83 7.98 -14.64
C ALA A 161 -0.40 6.83 -15.59
N GLY A 162 0.53 5.97 -15.15
CA GLY A 162 0.93 4.77 -15.88
C GLY A 162 2.20 4.90 -16.73
N ALA A 163 2.93 5.99 -16.61
CA ALA A 163 4.23 6.17 -17.27
C ALA A 163 5.39 5.92 -16.31
N VAL A 164 6.51 5.47 -16.86
CA VAL A 164 7.81 5.53 -16.19
C VAL A 164 8.72 6.48 -16.95
N TYR A 165 9.47 7.29 -16.20
CA TYR A 165 10.53 8.16 -16.73
C TYR A 165 11.87 7.64 -16.22
N HIS A 166 12.79 7.32 -17.17
CA HIS A 166 14.12 6.84 -16.86
C HIS A 166 15.08 8.01 -16.67
N LEU A 167 15.45 8.26 -15.42
CA LEU A 167 16.34 9.37 -15.07
C LEU A 167 17.82 8.95 -15.11
N LEU A 168 18.12 7.67 -14.86
CA LEU A 168 19.46 7.07 -14.92
C LEU A 168 19.33 5.55 -15.12
N PRO A 169 20.01 4.94 -16.14
CA PRO A 169 20.72 5.61 -17.23
C PRO A 169 19.75 6.20 -18.27
N GLU A 170 20.20 7.24 -18.97
CA GLU A 170 19.47 7.84 -20.09
C GLU A 170 20.46 8.33 -21.17
N GLU A 171 19.97 8.81 -22.30
CA GLU A 171 20.79 9.12 -23.47
C GLU A 171 21.97 10.08 -23.20
N LEU A 172 21.75 11.11 -22.38
CA LEU A 172 22.78 12.09 -22.00
C LEU A 172 23.66 11.62 -20.84
N THR A 173 23.19 10.65 -20.06
CA THR A 173 23.90 10.05 -18.92
C THR A 173 23.81 8.51 -19.00
N PRO A 174 24.48 7.91 -20.00
CA PRO A 174 24.34 6.47 -20.29
C PRO A 174 25.10 5.58 -19.30
N ASP A 175 26.09 6.10 -18.61
CA ASP A 175 26.88 5.35 -17.63
C ASP A 175 26.23 5.44 -16.25
N ASN A 176 25.78 4.29 -15.76
CA ASN A 176 25.19 4.14 -14.44
C ASN A 176 26.05 3.25 -13.51
N ALA A 177 27.27 2.92 -13.91
CA ALA A 177 28.21 2.16 -13.08
C ALA A 177 28.85 3.07 -12.03
N LEU A 178 28.71 2.69 -10.76
CA LEU A 178 29.22 3.46 -9.64
C LEU A 178 29.94 2.55 -8.63
N PRO A 179 31.04 3.02 -8.01
CA PRO A 179 31.63 2.28 -6.90
C PRO A 179 30.69 2.25 -5.67
N ALA A 180 31.01 1.39 -4.71
CA ALA A 180 30.28 1.35 -3.44
C ALA A 180 30.32 2.73 -2.76
N GLY A 181 29.14 3.23 -2.35
CA GLY A 181 28.98 4.59 -1.81
C GLY A 181 29.18 5.72 -2.83
N GLY A 182 29.38 5.37 -4.12
CA GLY A 182 29.52 6.37 -5.20
C GLY A 182 28.23 7.18 -5.36
N ARG A 183 28.39 8.47 -5.69
CA ARG A 183 27.30 9.45 -5.78
C ARG A 183 27.19 10.02 -7.19
N ILE A 184 25.96 10.31 -7.60
CA ILE A 184 25.65 10.98 -8.86
C ILE A 184 24.57 12.03 -8.63
N ARG A 185 24.68 13.17 -9.33
CA ARG A 185 23.64 14.18 -9.41
C ARG A 185 22.90 14.00 -10.73
N ILE A 186 21.58 13.90 -10.65
CA ILE A 186 20.67 13.78 -11.78
C ILE A 186 19.85 15.07 -11.85
N GLY A 187 19.76 15.66 -13.02
CA GLY A 187 19.08 16.92 -13.25
C GLY A 187 19.89 18.15 -12.85
N VAL A 188 19.52 19.27 -13.47
CA VAL A 188 20.13 20.60 -13.28
C VAL A 188 19.04 21.69 -13.29
N GLU A 189 19.34 22.82 -12.68
CA GLU A 189 18.50 24.03 -12.80
C GLU A 189 18.71 24.74 -14.15
N ALA A 190 17.76 25.60 -14.51
CA ALA A 190 17.82 26.35 -15.75
C ALA A 190 19.13 27.13 -15.94
N ALA A 191 19.66 27.74 -14.84
CA ALA A 191 20.89 28.48 -14.86
C ALA A 191 22.14 27.60 -15.02
N GLU A 192 22.04 26.32 -14.73
CA GLU A 192 23.11 25.33 -14.82
C GLU A 192 23.08 24.50 -16.09
N ARG A 193 22.11 24.74 -16.99
CA ARG A 193 21.98 24.00 -18.26
C ARG A 193 23.30 23.99 -19.03
N ARG A 194 23.81 22.78 -19.23
CA ARG A 194 25.03 22.52 -20.00
C ARG A 194 24.72 21.54 -21.11
N GLN A 195 25.49 21.57 -22.19
CA GLN A 195 25.42 20.50 -23.17
C GLN A 195 25.72 19.15 -22.50
N GLY A 196 24.88 18.15 -22.74
CA GLY A 196 25.06 16.79 -22.23
C GLY A 196 24.52 16.52 -20.83
N VAL A 197 23.68 17.42 -20.27
CA VAL A 197 22.96 17.17 -19.01
C VAL A 197 21.48 17.51 -19.20
N ARG A 198 20.61 16.55 -18.88
CA ARG A 198 19.18 16.74 -18.98
C ARG A 198 18.65 17.54 -17.79
N ASP A 199 17.82 18.52 -18.10
CA ASP A 199 16.97 19.20 -17.12
C ASP A 199 15.63 18.46 -17.02
N TRP A 200 15.35 17.93 -15.86
CA TRP A 200 14.09 17.28 -15.59
C TRP A 200 13.13 18.30 -14.99
N GLN A 201 12.01 18.52 -15.65
CA GLN A 201 10.98 19.45 -15.18
C GLN A 201 9.69 18.70 -14.88
N ALA A 202 9.03 19.10 -13.79
CA ALA A 202 7.68 18.66 -13.50
C ALA A 202 6.73 19.19 -14.59
N ALA A 203 5.95 18.28 -15.16
CA ALA A 203 4.97 18.58 -16.21
C ALA A 203 3.77 17.61 -16.06
N PRO A 204 2.63 17.91 -16.72
CA PRO A 204 1.52 16.96 -16.78
C PRO A 204 1.96 15.59 -17.36
N PRO A 205 1.32 14.49 -16.92
CA PRO A 205 0.20 14.43 -15.98
C PRO A 205 0.66 14.63 -14.53
N PHE A 206 -0.12 15.42 -13.77
CA PHE A 206 0.13 15.67 -12.35
C PHE A 206 -0.49 14.57 -11.50
N GLY A 207 0.02 14.42 -10.28
CA GLY A 207 -0.44 13.44 -9.31
C GLY A 207 0.68 12.76 -8.54
N PRO A 208 0.35 11.72 -7.78
CA PRO A 208 1.33 10.90 -7.08
C PRO A 208 2.26 10.20 -8.05
N ALA A 209 3.54 10.13 -7.67
CA ALA A 209 4.56 9.38 -8.36
C ALA A 209 5.56 8.78 -7.36
N TYR A 210 6.32 7.80 -7.81
CA TYR A 210 7.24 7.03 -6.97
C TYR A 210 8.60 7.02 -7.64
N MET A 211 9.54 7.69 -7.00
CA MET A 211 10.93 7.62 -7.38
C MET A 211 11.50 6.32 -6.87
N VAL A 212 12.07 5.54 -7.77
CA VAL A 212 12.63 4.22 -7.49
C VAL A 212 14.12 4.25 -7.82
N ALA A 213 14.97 3.95 -6.84
CA ALA A 213 16.39 3.70 -7.09
C ALA A 213 16.67 2.22 -6.89
N VAL A 214 17.19 1.55 -7.92
CA VAL A 214 17.60 0.15 -7.86
C VAL A 214 19.11 0.07 -8.04
N ALA A 215 19.80 -0.45 -7.03
CA ALA A 215 21.22 -0.78 -7.10
C ALA A 215 21.38 -2.27 -7.35
N SER A 216 22.28 -2.64 -8.26
CA SER A 216 22.61 -4.03 -8.58
C SER A 216 24.09 -4.18 -8.85
N GLU A 217 24.69 -5.27 -8.34
CA GLU A 217 26.09 -5.60 -8.60
C GLU A 217 26.37 -5.79 -10.10
N ARG A 218 25.41 -6.29 -10.85
CA ARG A 218 25.50 -6.53 -12.29
C ARG A 218 24.44 -5.75 -13.04
N PRO A 219 24.68 -5.45 -14.34
CA PRO A 219 23.66 -4.80 -15.15
C PRO A 219 22.37 -5.61 -15.16
N LEU A 220 21.24 -4.93 -14.97
CA LEU A 220 19.89 -5.52 -15.01
C LEU A 220 19.30 -5.47 -16.41
N LEU A 221 19.59 -4.41 -17.16
CA LEU A 221 19.02 -4.17 -18.47
C LEU A 221 20.11 -4.20 -19.55
N PRO A 222 19.82 -4.71 -20.76
CA PRO A 222 20.83 -4.91 -21.82
C PRO A 222 21.26 -3.61 -22.50
N GLY A 223 20.64 -2.48 -22.21
CA GLY A 223 20.93 -1.19 -22.84
C GLY A 223 20.03 -0.09 -22.32
N LEU A 224 20.16 1.08 -22.94
CA LEU A 224 19.31 2.23 -22.66
C LEU A 224 17.87 1.96 -23.11
N ARG A 225 16.95 2.56 -22.40
CA ARG A 225 15.53 2.56 -22.72
C ARG A 225 15.10 3.94 -23.23
N GLU A 226 13.93 4.00 -23.84
CA GLU A 226 13.32 5.29 -24.15
C GLU A 226 13.11 6.07 -22.84
N VAL A 227 13.21 7.40 -22.90
CA VAL A 227 13.10 8.26 -21.71
C VAL A 227 11.78 8.07 -20.99
N GLU A 228 10.71 7.78 -21.75
CA GLU A 228 9.36 7.52 -21.25
C GLU A 228 8.79 6.23 -21.88
N GLU A 229 8.22 5.35 -21.06
CA GLU A 229 7.51 4.17 -21.53
C GLU A 229 6.37 3.78 -20.58
N PRO A 230 5.48 2.82 -20.94
CA PRO A 230 4.45 2.32 -20.01
C PRO A 230 5.05 1.64 -18.79
N ALA A 231 4.67 2.11 -17.59
CA ALA A 231 5.22 1.65 -16.32
C ALA A 231 4.99 0.15 -16.07
N ALA A 232 3.81 -0.37 -16.42
CA ALA A 232 3.48 -1.78 -16.17
C ALA A 232 4.42 -2.74 -16.90
N GLY A 233 4.68 -2.50 -18.19
CA GLY A 233 5.60 -3.32 -18.99
C GLY A 233 7.04 -3.24 -18.48
N TYR A 234 7.49 -2.04 -18.11
CA TYR A 234 8.82 -1.83 -17.56
C TYR A 234 9.00 -2.56 -16.21
N VAL A 235 8.04 -2.41 -15.30
CA VAL A 235 8.12 -3.07 -13.99
C VAL A 235 8.23 -4.59 -14.14
N ASP A 236 7.49 -5.20 -15.07
CA ASP A 236 7.58 -6.64 -15.32
C ASP A 236 8.96 -7.06 -15.86
N ILE A 237 9.53 -6.26 -16.77
CA ILE A 237 10.89 -6.47 -17.29
C ILE A 237 11.92 -6.37 -16.16
N LEU A 238 11.80 -5.33 -15.32
CA LEU A 238 12.74 -5.11 -14.21
C LEU A 238 12.62 -6.19 -13.13
N LEU A 239 11.41 -6.64 -12.80
CA LEU A 239 11.19 -7.75 -11.88
C LEU A 239 11.81 -9.05 -12.39
N LYS A 240 11.65 -9.36 -13.68
CA LYS A 240 12.30 -10.50 -14.30
C LYS A 240 13.82 -10.39 -14.23
N ALA A 241 14.39 -9.23 -14.59
CA ALA A 241 15.82 -8.99 -14.51
C ALA A 241 16.35 -9.12 -13.07
N LEU A 242 15.63 -8.61 -12.07
CA LEU A 242 15.97 -8.77 -10.66
C LEU A 242 16.01 -10.24 -10.21
N ALA A 243 15.09 -11.06 -10.71
CA ALA A 243 15.04 -12.48 -10.39
C ALA A 243 16.15 -13.29 -11.09
N GLU A 244 16.44 -12.99 -12.36
CA GLU A 244 17.37 -13.75 -13.19
C GLU A 244 18.85 -13.33 -13.04
N THR A 245 19.11 -12.07 -12.67
CA THR A 245 20.47 -11.57 -12.52
C THR A 245 21.07 -11.99 -11.17
N PRO A 246 22.19 -12.70 -11.11
CA PRO A 246 22.84 -13.05 -9.85
C PRO A 246 23.53 -11.82 -9.21
N GLY A 247 23.76 -11.87 -7.90
CA GLY A 247 24.47 -10.85 -7.14
C GLY A 247 23.55 -10.01 -6.24
N ALA A 248 24.18 -9.16 -5.44
CA ALA A 248 23.48 -8.31 -4.46
C ALA A 248 22.65 -7.23 -5.16
N LYS A 249 21.50 -6.94 -4.57
CA LYS A 249 20.55 -5.92 -5.05
C LYS A 249 19.95 -5.16 -3.88
N ALA A 250 19.64 -3.90 -4.11
CA ALA A 250 18.94 -3.05 -3.16
C ALA A 250 17.95 -2.13 -3.89
N VAL A 251 16.86 -1.79 -3.24
CA VAL A 251 15.88 -0.86 -3.77
C VAL A 251 15.53 0.20 -2.74
N ARG A 252 15.33 1.42 -3.18
CA ARG A 252 14.77 2.53 -2.43
C ARG A 252 13.59 3.09 -3.18
N VAL A 253 12.46 3.23 -2.51
CA VAL A 253 11.29 3.92 -3.04
C VAL A 253 11.05 5.18 -2.22
N GLN A 254 10.75 6.27 -2.91
CA GLN A 254 10.36 7.54 -2.29
C GLN A 254 9.16 8.11 -3.03
N ARG A 255 8.06 8.35 -2.31
CA ARG A 255 6.89 9.01 -2.88
C ARG A 255 7.22 10.49 -3.14
N VAL A 256 6.82 10.96 -4.31
CA VAL A 256 6.81 12.37 -4.72
C VAL A 256 5.43 12.74 -5.25
N GLU A 257 5.16 14.02 -5.39
CA GLU A 257 3.88 14.48 -5.91
C GLU A 257 4.09 15.65 -6.86
N PHE A 258 3.56 15.51 -8.07
CA PHE A 258 3.56 16.56 -9.07
C PHE A 258 2.22 17.29 -9.05
N ARG A 259 2.24 18.63 -9.05
CA ARG A 259 1.06 19.48 -8.94
C ARG A 259 1.05 20.57 -9.99
N PRO A 260 -0.13 21.00 -10.50
CA PRO A 260 -0.24 22.24 -11.25
C PRO A 260 0.19 23.40 -10.34
N ARG A 261 0.66 24.48 -10.96
CA ARG A 261 0.89 25.72 -10.19
C ARG A 261 -0.43 26.27 -9.69
N PRO A 262 -0.46 26.84 -8.47
CA PRO A 262 -1.64 27.45 -7.90
C PRO A 262 -2.09 28.69 -8.70
#